data_0a6fe93aeb72feeb57310cd16c465bb8
#
_entry.id   0a6fe93aeb72feeb57310cd16c465bb8
#
_cell.length_a   1.000
_cell.length_b   1.000
_cell.length_c   1.000
_cell.angle_alpha   90.00
_cell.angle_beta   90.00
_cell.angle_gamma   90.00
#
_symmetry.space_group_name_H-M   'P 1'
#
loop_
_entity.id
_entity.type
_entity.pdbx_description
1 polymer ?
#
loop_
_entity_poly.entity_id
_entity_poly.type
_entity_poly.pdbx_seq_one_letter_code
_entity_poly.pdbx_strand_id
1 'polypeptide(L)'
;MDRRILYIDMDGVLVDLPQSIDGLDPSIRQACKAWQAEQEALRPDQEIHHSDFEGLFATLKPREGAADAIDTLMAHFDVFLLSTAPWANTSAWTDKRRWVEKYLPNLPIKHLILTHRKDLNRGAFLIDDRPNNGACGFGEQEGQEWIHFGSAEFPGWPSVLSYLEGQS
;
A
#
# COMPACT_ATOMS: atom_id res chain seq x y z
N MET A 1 -6.02 -24.54 -14.05
CA MET A 1 -6.92 -23.90 -13.09
C MET A 1 -6.57 -22.43 -13.05
N ASP A 2 -7.55 -21.54 -13.03
CA ASP A 2 -7.26 -20.12 -12.88
C ASP A 2 -6.69 -19.89 -11.46
N ARG A 3 -5.59 -19.14 -11.36
CA ARG A 3 -4.99 -18.80 -10.07
C ARG A 3 -5.94 -17.90 -9.28
N ARG A 4 -5.99 -18.08 -7.95
CA ARG A 4 -6.78 -17.20 -7.09
C ARG A 4 -6.18 -15.80 -7.08
N ILE A 5 -7.02 -14.78 -7.07
CA ILE A 5 -6.60 -13.38 -7.01
C ILE A 5 -6.15 -13.07 -5.58
N LEU A 6 -4.96 -12.50 -5.48
CA LEU A 6 -4.38 -11.95 -4.25
C LEU A 6 -4.11 -10.46 -4.42
N TYR A 7 -4.71 -9.66 -3.58
CA TYR A 7 -4.47 -8.23 -3.50
C TYR A 7 -3.43 -7.88 -2.42
N ILE A 8 -2.58 -6.91 -2.71
CA ILE A 8 -1.54 -6.42 -1.79
C ILE A 8 -1.59 -4.90 -1.75
N ASP A 9 -1.74 -4.31 -0.55
CA ASP A 9 -1.59 -2.86 -0.38
C ASP A 9 -0.13 -2.42 -0.54
N MET A 10 0.08 -1.16 -0.77
CA MET A 10 1.42 -0.59 -0.89
C MET A 10 1.90 0.02 0.43
N ASP A 11 1.19 1.01 0.95
CA ASP A 11 1.62 1.78 2.12
C ASP A 11 1.53 0.93 3.40
N GLY A 12 2.61 0.85 4.17
CA GLY A 12 2.67 0.01 5.36
C GLY A 12 2.90 -1.49 5.10
N VAL A 13 2.78 -1.95 3.85
CA VAL A 13 2.97 -3.35 3.42
C VAL A 13 4.20 -3.50 2.54
N LEU A 14 4.24 -2.84 1.40
CA LEU A 14 5.37 -2.85 0.45
C LEU A 14 6.36 -1.72 0.69
N VAL A 15 5.89 -0.62 1.24
CA VAL A 15 6.70 0.55 1.58
C VAL A 15 6.48 0.94 3.05
N ASP A 16 7.53 1.40 3.71
CA ASP A 16 7.41 2.02 5.03
C ASP A 16 7.03 3.48 4.85
N LEU A 17 5.72 3.76 4.90
CA LEU A 17 5.25 5.14 4.94
C LEU A 17 5.54 5.71 6.34
N PRO A 18 6.41 6.73 6.48
CA PRO A 18 6.73 7.32 7.76
C PRO A 18 5.49 7.87 8.45
N GLN A 19 5.37 7.66 9.75
CA GLN A 19 4.23 8.13 10.56
C GLN A 19 4.27 9.65 10.84
N SER A 20 5.41 10.29 10.58
CA SER A 20 5.61 11.73 10.77
C SER A 20 6.59 12.29 9.75
N ILE A 21 6.57 13.62 9.60
CA ILE A 21 7.50 14.34 8.70
C ILE A 21 8.97 14.10 9.07
N ASP A 22 9.29 13.89 10.34
CA ASP A 22 10.68 13.66 10.76
C ASP A 22 11.26 12.35 10.23
N GLY A 23 10.40 11.37 9.92
CA GLY A 23 10.77 10.12 9.26
C GLY A 23 10.95 10.20 7.75
N LEU A 24 10.56 11.30 7.11
CA LEU A 24 10.65 11.46 5.65
C LEU A 24 12.11 11.54 5.18
N ASP A 25 12.31 11.25 3.91
CA ASP A 25 13.59 11.46 3.23
C ASP A 25 14.09 12.89 3.45
N PRO A 26 15.37 13.09 3.82
CA PRO A 26 15.93 14.43 4.07
C PRO A 26 15.73 15.40 2.91
N SER A 27 15.70 14.91 1.67
CA SER A 27 15.56 15.74 0.46
C SER A 27 14.22 16.50 0.39
N ILE A 28 13.15 15.94 1.00
CA ILE A 28 11.81 16.54 0.95
C ILE A 28 11.32 17.03 2.32
N ARG A 29 11.95 16.62 3.41
CA ARG A 29 11.50 16.88 4.79
C ARG A 29 11.26 18.36 5.07
N GLN A 30 12.22 19.22 4.71
CA GLN A 30 12.10 20.65 4.97
C GLN A 30 10.99 21.30 4.13
N ALA A 31 10.84 20.91 2.88
CA ALA A 31 9.78 21.40 2.01
C ALA A 31 8.39 20.95 2.51
N CYS A 32 8.27 19.69 2.95
CA CYS A 32 7.04 19.16 3.52
C CYS A 32 6.65 19.90 4.82
N LYS A 33 7.62 20.19 5.70
CA LYS A 33 7.36 20.99 6.93
C LYS A 33 6.84 22.38 6.61
N ALA A 34 7.48 23.06 5.67
CA ALA A 34 7.06 24.41 5.26
C ALA A 34 5.66 24.39 4.64
N TRP A 35 5.40 23.43 3.75
CA TRP A 35 4.09 23.23 3.14
C TRP A 35 3.00 22.93 4.18
N GLN A 36 3.27 22.02 5.13
CA GLN A 36 2.29 21.68 6.16
C GLN A 36 1.93 22.91 7.01
N ALA A 37 2.91 23.68 7.46
CA ALA A 37 2.67 24.89 8.23
C ALA A 37 1.84 25.93 7.45
N GLU A 38 2.06 26.06 6.14
CA GLU A 38 1.26 26.91 5.28
C GLU A 38 -0.20 26.41 5.18
N GLN A 39 -0.38 25.10 4.98
CA GLN A 39 -1.73 24.53 4.86
C GLN A 39 -2.52 24.63 6.17
N GLU A 40 -1.88 24.41 7.31
CA GLU A 40 -2.48 24.57 8.65
C GLU A 40 -2.91 26.02 8.90
N ALA A 41 -2.11 27.00 8.46
CA ALA A 41 -2.47 28.41 8.56
C ALA A 41 -3.65 28.80 7.65
N LEU A 42 -3.74 28.21 6.45
CA LEU A 42 -4.82 28.43 5.50
C LEU A 42 -6.12 27.73 5.86
N ARG A 43 -6.03 26.59 6.55
CA ARG A 43 -7.16 25.70 6.87
C ARG A 43 -7.08 25.24 8.34
N PRO A 44 -7.25 26.17 9.32
CA PRO A 44 -7.03 25.87 10.74
C PRO A 44 -7.99 24.83 11.32
N ASP A 45 -9.13 24.59 10.66
CA ASP A 45 -10.14 23.63 11.09
C ASP A 45 -9.99 22.25 10.40
N GLN A 46 -8.94 22.04 9.60
CA GLN A 46 -8.69 20.79 8.90
C GLN A 46 -7.40 20.13 9.41
N GLU A 47 -7.45 18.82 9.55
CA GLU A 47 -6.24 18.03 9.79
C GLU A 47 -5.44 17.92 8.49
N ILE A 48 -4.18 18.34 8.52
CA ILE A 48 -3.28 18.28 7.36
C ILE A 48 -2.29 17.14 7.54
N HIS A 49 -2.38 16.15 6.68
CA HIS A 49 -1.47 15.00 6.70
C HIS A 49 -0.27 15.22 5.78
N HIS A 50 0.92 14.82 6.22
CA HIS A 50 2.12 14.88 5.39
C HIS A 50 2.03 14.04 4.11
N SER A 51 1.19 13.00 4.09
CA SER A 51 0.91 12.21 2.89
C SER A 51 0.23 13.00 1.76
N ASP A 52 -0.37 14.16 2.10
CA ASP A 52 -0.96 15.06 1.11
C ASP A 52 0.09 15.93 0.41
N PHE A 53 1.35 15.89 0.85
CA PHE A 53 2.45 16.61 0.22
C PHE A 53 2.85 15.97 -1.11
N GLU A 54 2.77 16.72 -2.20
CA GLU A 54 3.11 16.25 -3.53
C GLU A 54 4.60 15.86 -3.64
N GLY A 55 4.88 14.76 -4.35
CA GLY A 55 6.22 14.20 -4.50
C GLY A 55 6.66 13.27 -3.38
N LEU A 56 5.92 13.18 -2.25
CA LEU A 56 6.30 12.31 -1.14
C LEU A 56 6.44 10.86 -1.59
N PHE A 57 5.45 10.33 -2.31
CA PHE A 57 5.43 8.92 -2.72
C PHE A 57 6.55 8.55 -3.69
N ALA A 58 7.07 9.52 -4.45
CA ALA A 58 8.22 9.31 -5.33
C ALA A 58 9.52 9.00 -4.56
N THR A 59 9.61 9.38 -3.28
CA THR A 59 10.81 9.20 -2.45
C THR A 59 10.81 7.89 -1.65
N LEU A 60 9.66 7.21 -1.55
CA LEU A 60 9.51 6.00 -0.75
C LEU A 60 10.31 4.84 -1.36
N LYS A 61 10.88 4.04 -0.47
CA LYS A 61 11.65 2.84 -0.85
C LYS A 61 10.89 1.58 -0.47
N PRO A 62 11.14 0.46 -1.18
CA PRO A 62 10.58 -0.82 -0.78
C PRO A 62 11.00 -1.20 0.64
N ARG A 63 10.08 -1.79 1.37
CA ARG A 63 10.38 -2.52 2.61
C ARG A 63 11.25 -3.73 2.28
N GLU A 64 12.17 -4.07 3.17
CA GLU A 64 13.03 -5.24 3.04
C GLU A 64 12.19 -6.52 2.82
N GLY A 65 12.57 -7.32 1.81
CA GLY A 65 11.89 -8.56 1.44
C GLY A 65 10.57 -8.39 0.68
N ALA A 66 10.04 -7.18 0.50
CA ALA A 66 8.75 -6.98 -0.15
C ALA A 66 8.73 -7.41 -1.63
N ALA A 67 9.78 -7.08 -2.39
CA ALA A 67 9.86 -7.45 -3.80
C ALA A 67 9.98 -8.98 -3.97
N ASP A 68 10.83 -9.62 -3.17
CA ASP A 68 11.01 -11.08 -3.19
C ASP A 68 9.73 -11.81 -2.79
N ALA A 69 8.98 -11.25 -1.82
CA ALA A 69 7.68 -11.78 -1.42
C ALA A 69 6.67 -11.75 -2.58
N ILE A 70 6.60 -10.65 -3.33
CA ILE A 70 5.74 -10.55 -4.50
C ILE A 70 6.12 -11.58 -5.56
N ASP A 71 7.40 -11.71 -5.88
CA ASP A 71 7.88 -12.69 -6.86
C ASP A 71 7.50 -14.12 -6.44
N THR A 72 7.63 -14.44 -5.15
CA THR A 72 7.21 -15.74 -4.59
C THR A 72 5.71 -15.94 -4.73
N LEU A 73 4.89 -14.95 -4.39
CA LEU A 73 3.42 -15.04 -4.45
C LEU A 73 2.91 -15.14 -5.88
N MET A 74 3.54 -14.47 -6.85
CA MET A 74 3.18 -14.57 -8.26
C MET A 74 3.37 -15.98 -8.86
N ALA A 75 4.15 -16.85 -8.22
CA ALA A 75 4.23 -18.24 -8.64
C ALA A 75 2.92 -19.02 -8.40
N HIS A 76 2.14 -18.63 -7.40
CA HIS A 76 0.96 -19.35 -6.90
C HIS A 76 -0.37 -18.61 -7.10
N PHE A 77 -0.35 -17.27 -7.12
CA PHE A 77 -1.52 -16.41 -7.19
C PHE A 77 -1.48 -15.49 -8.42
N ASP A 78 -2.65 -14.98 -8.79
CA ASP A 78 -2.78 -13.84 -9.69
C ASP A 78 -2.71 -12.56 -8.84
N VAL A 79 -1.52 -11.96 -8.76
CA VAL A 79 -1.20 -10.89 -7.81
C VAL A 79 -1.53 -9.53 -8.42
N PHE A 80 -2.32 -8.74 -7.70
CA PHE A 80 -2.58 -7.33 -7.98
C PHE A 80 -2.20 -6.45 -6.80
N LEU A 81 -1.69 -5.27 -7.06
CA LEU A 81 -1.61 -4.23 -6.04
C LEU A 81 -2.97 -3.52 -5.94
N LEU A 82 -3.45 -3.35 -4.71
CA LEU A 82 -4.73 -2.69 -4.41
C LEU A 82 -4.50 -1.62 -3.35
N SER A 83 -4.21 -0.40 -3.79
CA SER A 83 -3.76 0.68 -2.93
C SER A 83 -4.67 1.91 -3.01
N THR A 84 -4.54 2.80 -2.04
CA THR A 84 -5.24 4.08 -2.01
C THR A 84 -4.23 5.21 -2.20
N ALA A 85 -4.53 6.14 -3.11
CA ALA A 85 -3.78 7.39 -3.22
C ALA A 85 -4.52 8.48 -2.41
N PRO A 86 -3.83 9.25 -1.54
CA PRO A 86 -4.46 10.35 -0.82
C PRO A 86 -5.15 11.31 -1.81
N TRP A 87 -6.40 11.67 -1.50
CA TRP A 87 -7.22 12.46 -2.43
C TRP A 87 -6.62 13.84 -2.72
N ALA A 88 -6.05 14.46 -1.69
CA ALA A 88 -5.45 15.80 -1.80
C ALA A 88 -4.07 15.80 -2.48
N ASN A 89 -3.42 14.62 -2.61
CA ASN A 89 -2.10 14.51 -3.25
C ASN A 89 -2.25 13.99 -4.68
N THR A 90 -2.32 14.90 -5.63
CA THR A 90 -2.50 14.54 -7.05
C THR A 90 -1.30 13.77 -7.62
N SER A 91 -0.08 14.03 -7.14
CA SER A 91 1.11 13.31 -7.59
C SER A 91 1.13 11.85 -7.15
N ALA A 92 0.49 11.51 -6.02
CA ALA A 92 0.49 10.16 -5.46
C ALA A 92 0.01 9.09 -6.45
N TRP A 93 -0.94 9.42 -7.32
CA TRP A 93 -1.46 8.53 -8.36
C TRP A 93 -0.39 8.14 -9.37
N THR A 94 0.36 9.12 -9.86
CA THR A 94 1.46 8.91 -10.79
C THR A 94 2.68 8.31 -10.11
N ASP A 95 3.00 8.76 -8.90
CA ASP A 95 4.16 8.31 -8.14
C ASP A 95 4.05 6.84 -7.77
N LYS A 96 2.88 6.38 -7.31
CA LYS A 96 2.64 4.95 -7.03
C LYS A 96 2.82 4.09 -8.27
N ARG A 97 2.30 4.52 -9.43
CA ARG A 97 2.51 3.79 -10.68
C ARG A 97 3.98 3.72 -11.04
N ARG A 98 4.72 4.85 -10.97
CA ARG A 98 6.17 4.89 -11.28
C ARG A 98 6.98 4.07 -10.29
N TRP A 99 6.56 4.05 -9.02
CA TRP A 99 7.17 3.22 -7.99
C TRP A 99 7.06 1.73 -8.36
N VAL A 100 5.89 1.28 -8.78
CA VAL A 100 5.67 -0.11 -9.23
C VAL A 100 6.57 -0.44 -10.43
N GLU A 101 6.61 0.41 -11.45
CA GLU A 101 7.47 0.22 -12.62
C GLU A 101 8.97 0.12 -12.25
N LYS A 102 9.39 0.86 -11.23
CA LYS A 102 10.79 0.89 -10.78
C LYS A 102 11.19 -0.30 -9.92
N TYR A 103 10.33 -0.69 -8.97
CA TYR A 103 10.71 -1.62 -7.92
C TYR A 103 10.10 -3.02 -8.07
N LEU A 104 9.09 -3.17 -8.91
CA LEU A 104 8.41 -4.44 -9.18
C LEU A 104 8.34 -4.73 -10.69
N PRO A 105 9.50 -4.81 -11.37
CA PRO A 105 9.54 -4.96 -12.84
C PRO A 105 8.93 -6.27 -13.34
N ASN A 106 8.80 -7.28 -12.47
CA ASN A 106 8.20 -8.58 -12.79
C ASN A 106 6.68 -8.58 -12.66
N LEU A 107 6.09 -7.59 -11.97
CA LEU A 107 4.63 -7.50 -11.84
C LEU A 107 4.04 -7.17 -13.22
N PRO A 108 3.01 -7.92 -13.69
CA PRO A 108 2.43 -7.68 -14.99
C PRO A 108 1.87 -6.25 -15.14
N ILE A 109 1.98 -5.69 -16.33
CA ILE A 109 1.41 -4.39 -16.65
C ILE A 109 -0.11 -4.40 -16.36
N LYS A 110 -0.62 -3.33 -15.76
CA LYS A 110 -2.03 -3.14 -15.32
C LYS A 110 -2.43 -3.93 -14.07
N HIS A 111 -1.50 -4.54 -13.35
CA HIS A 111 -1.78 -5.17 -12.06
C HIS A 111 -1.69 -4.18 -10.88
N LEU A 112 -1.92 -2.90 -11.11
CA LEU A 112 -2.09 -1.85 -10.10
C LEU A 112 -3.51 -1.29 -10.17
N ILE A 113 -4.23 -1.39 -9.05
CA ILE A 113 -5.56 -0.79 -8.85
C ILE A 113 -5.43 0.28 -7.76
N LEU A 114 -5.83 1.51 -8.07
CA LEU A 114 -5.93 2.59 -7.10
C LEU A 114 -7.40 2.85 -6.78
N THR A 115 -7.76 2.70 -5.51
CA THR A 115 -9.16 2.79 -5.06
C THR A 115 -9.26 3.23 -3.60
N HIS A 116 -10.34 3.92 -3.24
CA HIS A 116 -10.74 4.21 -1.86
C HIS A 116 -11.78 3.20 -1.33
N ARG A 117 -12.13 2.19 -2.15
CA ARG A 117 -13.15 1.19 -1.84
C ARG A 117 -12.62 -0.21 -2.18
N LYS A 118 -11.73 -0.73 -1.31
CA LYS A 118 -11.14 -2.06 -1.47
C LYS A 118 -12.18 -3.18 -1.36
N ASP A 119 -13.24 -2.94 -0.61
CA ASP A 119 -14.41 -3.81 -0.45
C ASP A 119 -15.21 -4.09 -1.74
N LEU A 120 -15.06 -3.27 -2.77
CA LEU A 120 -15.71 -3.49 -4.07
C LEU A 120 -14.95 -4.46 -4.98
N ASN A 121 -13.77 -4.90 -4.59
CA ASN A 121 -12.95 -5.81 -5.38
C ASN A 121 -13.21 -7.26 -4.95
N ARG A 122 -13.13 -8.19 -5.90
CA ARG A 122 -13.31 -9.61 -5.66
C ARG A 122 -12.01 -10.35 -5.84
N GLY A 123 -11.62 -11.12 -4.82
CA GLY A 123 -10.41 -11.92 -4.79
C GLY A 123 -10.43 -12.87 -3.61
N ALA A 124 -9.42 -13.73 -3.46
CA ALA A 124 -9.37 -14.63 -2.33
C ALA A 124 -8.79 -13.94 -1.08
N PHE A 125 -7.75 -13.13 -1.27
CA PHE A 125 -7.00 -12.52 -0.18
C PHE A 125 -6.71 -11.05 -0.44
N LEU A 126 -6.67 -10.26 0.64
CA LEU A 126 -6.13 -8.90 0.67
C LEU A 126 -5.11 -8.80 1.81
N ILE A 127 -3.86 -8.48 1.51
CA ILE A 127 -2.83 -8.13 2.49
C ILE A 127 -2.84 -6.61 2.66
N ASP A 128 -3.17 -6.13 3.87
CA ASP A 128 -3.29 -4.71 4.18
C ASP A 128 -2.97 -4.47 5.66
N ASP A 129 -2.28 -3.39 6.00
CA ASP A 129 -1.89 -3.06 7.38
C ASP A 129 -2.99 -2.33 8.17
N ARG A 130 -4.06 -1.88 7.49
CA ARG A 130 -5.14 -1.07 8.10
C ARG A 130 -6.53 -1.52 7.65
N PRO A 131 -7.54 -1.38 8.54
CA PRO A 131 -8.93 -1.71 8.20
C PRO A 131 -9.60 -0.69 7.25
N ASN A 132 -8.92 0.44 6.99
CA ASN A 132 -9.46 1.60 6.30
C ASN A 132 -9.71 1.34 4.79
N ASN A 133 -10.39 2.28 4.14
CA ASN A 133 -10.66 2.26 2.69
C ASN A 133 -11.31 0.95 2.20
N GLY A 134 -12.08 0.29 3.08
CA GLY A 134 -12.79 -0.94 2.75
C GLY A 134 -11.98 -2.23 2.94
N ALA A 135 -10.76 -2.20 3.49
CA ALA A 135 -9.98 -3.42 3.70
C ALA A 135 -10.68 -4.40 4.66
N CYS A 136 -11.22 -3.91 5.79
CA CYS A 136 -12.03 -4.75 6.69
C CYS A 136 -13.24 -5.34 5.96
N GLY A 137 -14.01 -4.50 5.24
CA GLY A 137 -15.18 -4.93 4.48
C GLY A 137 -14.87 -5.92 3.34
N PHE A 138 -13.65 -5.96 2.84
CA PHE A 138 -13.20 -7.01 1.92
C PHE A 138 -13.25 -8.38 2.60
N GLY A 139 -12.69 -8.50 3.81
CA GLY A 139 -12.64 -9.75 4.56
C GLY A 139 -14.00 -10.21 5.13
N GLU A 140 -15.01 -9.34 5.16
CA GLU A 140 -16.38 -9.68 5.59
C GLU A 140 -17.19 -10.39 4.49
N GLN A 141 -16.69 -10.43 3.26
CA GLN A 141 -17.38 -11.06 2.13
C GLN A 141 -17.06 -12.56 2.07
N GLU A 142 -18.06 -13.35 1.68
CA GLU A 142 -17.93 -14.81 1.57
C GLU A 142 -16.79 -15.20 0.60
N GLY A 143 -15.88 -16.04 1.08
CA GLY A 143 -14.73 -16.52 0.30
C GLY A 143 -13.60 -15.52 0.12
N GLN A 144 -13.63 -14.39 0.81
CA GLN A 144 -12.59 -13.38 0.84
C GLN A 144 -11.98 -13.26 2.23
N GLU A 145 -10.69 -13.01 2.33
CA GLU A 145 -9.98 -12.87 3.59
C GLU A 145 -9.08 -11.65 3.59
N TRP A 146 -9.16 -10.86 4.66
CA TRP A 146 -8.21 -9.79 4.93
C TRP A 146 -7.10 -10.28 5.86
N ILE A 147 -5.88 -10.34 5.34
CA ILE A 147 -4.66 -10.64 6.07
C ILE A 147 -4.12 -9.33 6.65
N HIS A 148 -4.30 -9.15 7.97
CA HIS A 148 -3.87 -7.92 8.65
C HIS A 148 -2.36 -7.92 8.85
N PHE A 149 -1.63 -7.32 7.89
CA PHE A 149 -0.17 -7.19 7.93
C PHE A 149 0.29 -6.32 9.10
N GLY A 150 1.31 -6.75 9.83
CA GLY A 150 1.79 -6.07 11.03
C GLY A 150 1.03 -6.44 12.31
N SER A 151 0.03 -7.31 12.24
CA SER A 151 -0.65 -7.88 13.42
C SER A 151 0.23 -8.89 14.17
N ALA A 152 -0.22 -9.35 15.35
CA ALA A 152 0.47 -10.42 16.08
C ALA A 152 0.53 -11.75 15.30
N GLU A 153 -0.46 -12.03 14.47
CA GLU A 153 -0.54 -13.23 13.62
C GLU A 153 0.35 -13.09 12.38
N PHE A 154 0.35 -11.90 11.76
CA PHE A 154 1.11 -11.59 10.54
C PHE A 154 2.09 -10.43 10.75
N PRO A 155 3.12 -10.59 11.60
CA PRO A 155 4.03 -9.50 11.95
C PRO A 155 4.90 -9.02 10.77
N GLY A 156 4.95 -9.76 9.67
CA GLY A 156 5.72 -9.41 8.48
C GLY A 156 5.66 -10.48 7.40
N TRP A 157 6.44 -10.28 6.34
CA TRP A 157 6.43 -11.14 5.16
C TRP A 157 6.65 -12.63 5.43
N PRO A 158 7.57 -13.06 6.34
CA PRO A 158 7.77 -14.50 6.60
C PRO A 158 6.50 -15.22 7.05
N SER A 159 5.72 -14.63 7.94
CA SER A 159 4.46 -15.21 8.43
C SER A 159 3.37 -15.25 7.37
N VAL A 160 3.26 -14.18 6.57
CA VAL A 160 2.30 -14.09 5.46
C VAL A 160 2.61 -15.15 4.39
N LEU A 161 3.88 -15.28 4.00
CA LEU A 161 4.30 -16.27 3.00
C LEU A 161 4.03 -17.69 3.48
N SER A 162 4.40 -18.01 4.72
CA SER A 162 4.15 -19.35 5.30
C SER A 162 2.65 -19.69 5.34
N TYR A 163 1.81 -18.72 5.68
CA TYR A 163 0.36 -18.89 5.67
C TYR A 163 -0.19 -19.16 4.26
N LEU A 164 0.21 -18.36 3.29
CA LEU A 164 -0.28 -18.45 1.91
C LEU A 164 0.25 -19.67 1.15
N GLU A 165 1.42 -20.21 1.50
CA GLU A 165 1.90 -21.48 0.96
C GLU A 165 0.91 -22.62 1.25
N GLY A 166 0.28 -22.63 2.42
CA GLY A 166 -0.75 -23.61 2.80
C GLY A 166 -2.09 -23.42 2.09
N GLN A 167 -2.26 -22.30 1.38
CA GLN A 167 -3.50 -21.91 0.70
C GLN A 167 -3.42 -22.02 -0.83
N SER A 168 -2.26 -22.32 -1.40
CA SER A 168 -2.01 -22.38 -2.86
C SER A 168 -2.51 -23.67 -3.54
#